data_77f4fdec6e8ad5b3ef09bc699417cffd
#
_entry.id   77f4fdec6e8ad5b3ef09bc699417cffd
#
_cell.length_a   1.000
_cell.length_b   1.000
_cell.length_c   1.000
_cell.angle_alpha   90.00
_cell.angle_beta   90.00
_cell.angle_gamma   90.00
#
_symmetry.space_group_name_H-M   'P 1'
#
loop_
_entity.id
_entity.type
_entity.pdbx_description
1 polymer ?
#
loop_
_entity_poly.entity_id
_entity_poly.type
_entity_poly.pdbx_seq_one_letter_code
_entity_poly.pdbx_strand_id
1 'polypeptide(L)'
;MRKDKIKVLVVCRDAHDTHEGSACRDVKKEGFEVIHAWKNSLKKEDLKEVDFVISIGGDGTALSASHYLTDKPLLAVNSAPGKSEGALTTLNIDELKEKLDEIKEIGYKTEKLERIEVYVNEKKIDFLALNEVFIANEKAYLISKYKIKYKSVEEEQRSSGVIFATGTGSTAWFKSAGGESFGSQEKFIKMTVREPYLGKLGKFRLMNAKINEGEEIEIIPKINSVLAIDSIRETKLKEGDRVKIKISDNPLKRIV
;
A
#
# COMPACT_ATOMS: atom_id res chain seq x y z
N MET A 1 18.74 -26.78 -22.61
CA MET A 1 17.54 -25.95 -22.84
C MET A 1 17.94 -24.50 -22.63
N ARG A 2 17.81 -23.62 -23.64
CA ARG A 2 18.00 -22.18 -23.47
C ARG A 2 16.96 -21.73 -22.43
N LYS A 3 17.39 -21.19 -21.29
CA LYS A 3 16.49 -20.47 -20.39
C LYS A 3 15.86 -19.34 -21.21
N ASP A 4 14.55 -19.32 -21.31
CA ASP A 4 13.85 -18.16 -21.86
C ASP A 4 14.34 -16.92 -21.12
N LYS A 5 14.49 -15.80 -21.84
CA LYS A 5 14.94 -14.55 -21.22
C LYS A 5 13.98 -14.17 -20.10
N ILE A 6 14.50 -13.78 -18.95
CA ILE A 6 13.71 -13.25 -17.86
C ILE A 6 13.04 -11.96 -18.35
N LYS A 7 11.72 -11.89 -18.21
CA LYS A 7 10.90 -10.77 -18.67
C LYS A 7 10.45 -9.93 -17.49
N VAL A 8 10.74 -8.65 -17.53
CA VAL A 8 10.47 -7.73 -16.42
C VAL A 8 9.66 -6.52 -16.87
N LEU A 9 8.78 -6.05 -15.99
CA LEU A 9 8.11 -4.76 -16.13
C LEU A 9 8.88 -3.74 -15.30
N VAL A 10 9.38 -2.70 -15.93
CA VAL A 10 10.03 -1.57 -15.26
C VAL A 10 9.03 -0.42 -15.15
N VAL A 11 8.69 -0.04 -13.93
CA VAL A 11 7.76 1.05 -13.61
C VAL A 11 8.55 2.25 -13.10
N CYS A 12 8.49 3.37 -13.82
CA CYS A 12 9.17 4.62 -13.49
C CYS A 12 8.19 5.71 -13.04
N ARG A 13 8.68 6.73 -12.34
CA ARG A 13 7.85 7.81 -11.77
C ARG A 13 7.17 8.63 -12.84
N ASP A 14 7.92 9.23 -13.77
CA ASP A 14 7.41 10.02 -14.89
C ASP A 14 8.41 10.11 -16.06
N ALA A 15 7.95 10.63 -17.21
CA ALA A 15 8.71 10.69 -18.45
C ALA A 15 9.85 11.75 -18.45
N HIS A 16 9.84 12.67 -17.51
CA HIS A 16 10.78 13.80 -17.48
C HIS A 16 12.05 13.48 -16.67
N ASP A 17 12.07 12.35 -15.95
CA ASP A 17 13.24 11.93 -15.19
C ASP A 17 14.24 11.18 -16.07
N THR A 18 15.30 11.89 -16.49
CA THR A 18 16.35 11.34 -17.36
C THR A 18 17.14 10.19 -16.69
N HIS A 19 17.25 10.20 -15.37
CA HIS A 19 17.93 9.14 -14.62
C HIS A 19 17.13 7.83 -14.64
N GLU A 20 15.81 7.90 -14.47
CA GLU A 20 14.94 6.73 -14.53
C GLU A 20 14.90 6.13 -15.95
N GLY A 21 14.92 6.97 -16.99
CA GLY A 21 15.05 6.52 -18.39
C GLY A 21 16.39 5.84 -18.71
N SER A 22 17.49 6.21 -18.04
CA SER A 22 18.78 5.51 -18.16
C SER A 22 18.73 4.13 -17.47
N ALA A 23 18.17 4.04 -16.28
CA ALA A 23 18.06 2.79 -15.55
C ALA A 23 17.23 1.73 -16.30
N CYS A 24 16.18 2.15 -17.01
CA CYS A 24 15.41 1.26 -17.88
C CYS A 24 16.27 0.68 -19.02
N ARG A 25 17.14 1.50 -19.62
CA ARG A 25 18.11 1.02 -20.63
C ARG A 25 19.15 0.08 -20.04
N ASP A 26 19.58 0.33 -18.81
CA ASP A 26 20.58 -0.48 -18.14
C ASP A 26 20.03 -1.87 -17.79
N VAL A 27 18.79 -1.98 -17.32
CA VAL A 27 18.10 -3.28 -17.14
C VAL A 27 18.08 -4.07 -18.46
N LYS A 28 17.83 -3.43 -19.60
CA LYS A 28 17.85 -4.08 -20.92
C LYS A 28 19.25 -4.52 -21.33
N LYS A 29 20.28 -3.73 -21.04
CA LYS A 29 21.69 -4.09 -21.31
C LYS A 29 22.12 -5.31 -20.50
N GLU A 30 21.59 -5.48 -19.32
CA GLU A 30 21.83 -6.67 -18.49
C GLU A 30 21.13 -7.94 -19.02
N GLY A 31 20.50 -7.90 -20.18
CA GLY A 31 19.99 -9.08 -20.89
C GLY A 31 18.56 -9.47 -20.54
N PHE A 32 17.84 -8.66 -19.77
CA PHE A 32 16.41 -8.84 -19.50
C PHE A 32 15.55 -8.42 -20.70
N GLU A 33 14.41 -9.07 -20.88
CA GLU A 33 13.34 -8.57 -21.74
C GLU A 33 12.52 -7.56 -20.95
N VAL A 34 12.50 -6.29 -21.40
CA VAL A 34 11.94 -5.18 -20.63
C VAL A 34 10.65 -4.68 -21.28
N ILE A 35 9.56 -4.70 -20.52
CA ILE A 35 8.37 -3.88 -20.74
C ILE A 35 8.53 -2.63 -19.86
N HIS A 36 8.17 -1.46 -20.37
CA HIS A 36 8.27 -0.22 -19.64
C HIS A 36 6.89 0.41 -19.44
N ALA A 37 6.61 0.91 -18.23
CA ALA A 37 5.42 1.69 -17.92
C ALA A 37 5.74 2.86 -17.00
N TRP A 38 4.95 3.93 -17.13
CA TRP A 38 4.95 5.02 -16.15
C TRP A 38 3.92 4.73 -15.05
N LYS A 39 4.23 5.07 -13.81
CA LYS A 39 3.34 4.77 -12.68
C LYS A 39 1.90 5.25 -12.87
N ASN A 40 1.71 6.38 -13.57
CA ASN A 40 0.39 6.97 -13.82
C ASN A 40 -0.36 6.33 -15.00
N SER A 41 0.31 5.53 -15.82
CA SER A 41 -0.28 4.83 -16.98
C SER A 41 -0.25 3.31 -16.85
N LEU A 42 0.23 2.79 -15.72
CA LEU A 42 0.32 1.36 -15.43
C LEU A 42 -1.06 0.70 -15.48
N LYS A 43 -1.13 -0.47 -16.12
CA LYS A 43 -2.35 -1.27 -16.29
C LYS A 43 -2.11 -2.71 -15.88
N LYS A 44 -3.19 -3.42 -15.53
CA LYS A 44 -3.12 -4.86 -15.18
C LYS A 44 -2.59 -5.72 -16.34
N GLU A 45 -2.84 -5.28 -17.57
CA GLU A 45 -2.39 -5.96 -18.79
C GLU A 45 -0.87 -6.02 -18.92
N ASP A 46 -0.16 -4.99 -18.42
CA ASP A 46 1.31 -4.90 -18.49
C ASP A 46 2.00 -6.00 -17.67
N LEU A 47 1.26 -6.63 -16.76
CA LEU A 47 1.77 -7.66 -15.84
C LEU A 47 1.61 -9.09 -16.34
N LYS A 48 0.88 -9.32 -17.45
CA LYS A 48 0.44 -10.67 -17.85
C LYS A 48 1.60 -11.64 -18.15
N GLU A 49 2.68 -11.15 -18.70
CA GLU A 49 3.76 -11.98 -19.22
C GLU A 49 5.13 -11.66 -18.60
N VAL A 50 5.17 -11.11 -17.40
CA VAL A 50 6.41 -10.78 -16.72
C VAL A 50 6.69 -11.72 -15.56
N ASP A 51 7.98 -11.95 -15.28
CA ASP A 51 8.42 -12.77 -14.16
C ASP A 51 8.35 -11.97 -12.84
N PHE A 52 8.78 -10.71 -12.88
CA PHE A 52 8.69 -9.78 -11.75
C PHE A 52 8.65 -8.32 -12.22
N VAL A 53 8.40 -7.42 -11.28
CA VAL A 53 8.32 -5.98 -11.54
C VAL A 53 9.48 -5.27 -10.84
N ILE A 54 10.06 -4.27 -11.51
CA ILE A 54 11.05 -3.36 -10.95
C ILE A 54 10.42 -1.98 -10.89
N SER A 55 10.24 -1.41 -9.70
CA SER A 55 9.86 0.00 -9.56
C SER A 55 11.11 0.85 -9.36
N ILE A 56 11.32 1.85 -10.22
CA ILE A 56 12.45 2.79 -10.14
C ILE A 56 11.90 4.16 -9.77
N GLY A 57 12.24 4.63 -8.57
CA GLY A 57 11.71 5.87 -7.99
C GLY A 57 11.84 5.87 -6.48
N GLY A 58 10.99 6.59 -5.79
CA GLY A 58 10.85 6.52 -4.32
C GLY A 58 9.68 5.63 -3.91
N ASP A 59 9.35 5.67 -2.62
CA ASP A 59 8.26 4.89 -2.01
C ASP A 59 6.92 5.03 -2.75
N GLY A 60 6.58 6.23 -3.23
CA GLY A 60 5.35 6.47 -3.98
C GLY A 60 5.29 5.75 -5.35
N THR A 61 6.43 5.40 -5.96
CA THR A 61 6.46 4.59 -7.19
C THR A 61 6.25 3.12 -6.87
N ALA A 62 6.94 2.62 -5.83
CA ALA A 62 6.78 1.26 -5.33
C ALA A 62 5.32 1.01 -4.88
N LEU A 63 4.75 1.95 -4.13
CA LEU A 63 3.38 1.90 -3.64
C LEU A 63 2.36 1.88 -4.79
N SER A 64 2.54 2.73 -5.81
CA SER A 64 1.68 2.73 -7.00
C SER A 64 1.75 1.41 -7.78
N ALA A 65 2.96 0.84 -7.94
CA ALA A 65 3.14 -0.46 -8.58
C ALA A 65 2.47 -1.59 -7.79
N SER A 66 2.59 -1.57 -6.46
CA SER A 66 2.04 -2.62 -5.58
C SER A 66 0.53 -2.80 -5.71
N HIS A 67 -0.22 -1.74 -6.06
CA HIS A 67 -1.66 -1.79 -6.25
C HIS A 67 -2.11 -2.72 -7.40
N TYR A 68 -1.24 -2.96 -8.36
CA TYR A 68 -1.54 -3.83 -9.52
C TYR A 68 -1.03 -5.25 -9.33
N LEU A 69 -0.15 -5.50 -8.33
CA LEU A 69 0.50 -6.78 -8.12
C LEU A 69 -0.40 -7.73 -7.30
N THR A 70 -0.60 -8.93 -7.83
CA THR A 70 -1.27 -10.04 -7.13
C THR A 70 -0.29 -11.14 -6.76
N ASP A 71 0.43 -11.67 -7.73
CA ASP A 71 1.33 -12.83 -7.60
C ASP A 71 2.79 -12.50 -7.96
N LYS A 72 3.01 -11.45 -8.75
CA LYS A 72 4.34 -11.06 -9.21
C LYS A 72 5.11 -10.34 -8.12
N PRO A 73 6.39 -10.70 -7.91
CA PRO A 73 7.25 -10.01 -6.95
C PRO A 73 7.63 -8.60 -7.42
N LEU A 74 7.93 -7.74 -6.46
CA LEU A 74 8.39 -6.36 -6.68
C LEU A 74 9.83 -6.20 -6.20
N LEU A 75 10.72 -5.76 -7.07
CA LEU A 75 12.02 -5.17 -6.73
C LEU A 75 11.86 -3.65 -6.68
N ALA A 76 11.95 -3.06 -5.51
CA ALA A 76 11.78 -1.62 -5.35
C ALA A 76 13.12 -0.91 -5.22
N VAL A 77 13.43 -0.01 -6.17
CA VAL A 77 14.72 0.67 -6.32
C VAL A 77 14.57 2.16 -6.05
N ASN A 78 15.36 2.69 -5.11
CA ASN A 78 15.40 4.12 -4.84
C ASN A 78 16.25 4.83 -5.90
N SER A 79 15.60 5.64 -6.75
CA SER A 79 16.30 6.39 -7.81
C SER A 79 17.00 7.66 -7.30
N ALA A 80 16.67 8.13 -6.09
CA ALA A 80 17.21 9.36 -5.52
C ALA A 80 17.44 9.23 -4.00
N PRO A 81 18.43 8.39 -3.59
CA PRO A 81 18.80 8.29 -2.19
C PRO A 81 19.19 9.69 -1.65
N GLY A 82 18.66 10.04 -0.48
CA GLY A 82 18.83 11.38 0.12
C GLY A 82 17.71 12.39 -0.22
N LYS A 83 16.82 12.08 -1.18
CA LYS A 83 15.59 12.85 -1.45
C LYS A 83 14.32 12.07 -1.10
N SER A 84 14.41 10.77 -0.93
CA SER A 84 13.33 9.86 -0.54
C SER A 84 13.75 9.09 0.69
N GLU A 85 12.81 8.84 1.60
CA GLU A 85 13.04 8.05 2.81
C GLU A 85 13.41 6.59 2.49
N GLY A 86 12.85 6.05 1.41
CA GLY A 86 13.19 4.73 0.89
C GLY A 86 12.69 3.57 1.78
N ALA A 87 11.62 3.78 2.51
CA ALA A 87 11.06 2.77 3.43
C ALA A 87 10.55 1.51 2.71
N LEU A 88 10.10 1.66 1.47
CA LEU A 88 9.61 0.56 0.64
C LEU A 88 10.68 0.00 -0.30
N THR A 89 11.76 0.73 -0.54
CA THR A 89 12.82 0.30 -1.45
C THR A 89 13.79 -0.65 -0.76
N THR A 90 14.36 -1.60 -1.51
CA THR A 90 15.32 -2.60 -1.00
C THR A 90 16.75 -2.30 -1.38
N LEU A 91 16.96 -1.45 -2.39
CA LEU A 91 18.29 -1.02 -2.85
C LEU A 91 18.22 0.36 -3.50
N ASN A 92 19.39 0.98 -3.63
CA ASN A 92 19.57 2.22 -4.38
C ASN A 92 19.87 1.93 -5.84
N ILE A 93 19.73 2.94 -6.68
CA ILE A 93 19.93 2.80 -8.13
C ILE A 93 21.33 2.29 -8.50
N ASP A 94 22.36 2.68 -7.74
CA ASP A 94 23.75 2.29 -7.98
C ASP A 94 24.00 0.78 -7.76
N GLU A 95 23.16 0.14 -6.91
CA GLU A 95 23.24 -1.28 -6.58
C GLU A 95 22.43 -2.16 -7.56
N LEU A 96 21.61 -1.52 -8.43
CA LEU A 96 20.68 -2.24 -9.32
C LEU A 96 21.39 -3.25 -10.21
N LYS A 97 22.55 -2.88 -10.79
CA LYS A 97 23.29 -3.76 -11.71
C LYS A 97 23.74 -5.03 -11.00
N GLU A 98 24.36 -4.90 -9.84
CA GLU A 98 24.83 -6.04 -9.04
C GLU A 98 23.68 -6.97 -8.67
N LYS A 99 22.54 -6.39 -8.25
CA LYS A 99 21.33 -7.16 -7.93
C LYS A 99 20.75 -7.90 -9.15
N LEU A 100 20.78 -7.30 -10.33
CA LEU A 100 20.32 -7.95 -11.55
C LEU A 100 21.24 -9.11 -11.97
N ASP A 101 22.55 -8.98 -11.76
CA ASP A 101 23.50 -10.08 -11.98
C ASP A 101 23.27 -11.21 -10.99
N GLU A 102 23.08 -10.91 -9.71
CA GLU A 102 22.70 -11.90 -8.68
C GLU A 102 21.43 -12.67 -9.08
N ILE A 103 20.39 -11.94 -9.52
CA ILE A 103 19.11 -12.56 -9.93
C ILE A 103 19.30 -13.53 -11.10
N LYS A 104 20.18 -13.22 -12.06
CA LYS A 104 20.45 -14.11 -13.19
C LYS A 104 21.21 -15.37 -12.78
N GLU A 105 22.14 -15.25 -11.84
CA GLU A 105 23.02 -16.35 -11.44
C GLU A 105 22.35 -17.30 -10.46
N ILE A 106 21.75 -16.78 -9.42
CA ILE A 106 21.23 -17.57 -8.29
C ILE A 106 19.75 -17.37 -7.99
N GLY A 107 19.05 -16.47 -8.73
CA GLY A 107 17.67 -16.12 -8.48
C GLY A 107 17.53 -15.05 -7.39
N TYR A 108 16.34 -14.98 -6.78
CA TYR A 108 16.02 -13.99 -5.76
C TYR A 108 15.24 -14.59 -4.59
N LYS A 109 15.41 -14.00 -3.43
CA LYS A 109 14.56 -14.25 -2.26
C LYS A 109 13.46 -13.20 -2.18
N THR A 110 12.35 -13.56 -1.55
CA THR A 110 11.25 -12.63 -1.32
C THR A 110 10.83 -12.63 0.13
N GLU A 111 10.44 -11.48 0.63
CA GLU A 111 9.69 -11.34 1.87
C GLU A 111 8.24 -10.98 1.58
N LYS A 112 7.36 -11.24 2.54
CA LYS A 112 5.94 -10.91 2.44
C LYS A 112 5.66 -9.63 3.22
N LEU A 113 5.03 -8.66 2.56
CA LEU A 113 4.50 -7.46 3.19
C LEU A 113 2.98 -7.58 3.20
N GLU A 114 2.39 -7.50 4.39
CA GLU A 114 0.95 -7.64 4.54
C GLU A 114 0.20 -6.47 3.92
N ARG A 115 -1.03 -6.72 3.47
CA ARG A 115 -1.89 -5.73 2.84
C ARG A 115 -3.27 -5.72 3.47
N ILE A 116 -3.97 -4.60 3.33
CA ILE A 116 -5.35 -4.44 3.78
C ILE A 116 -6.28 -4.63 2.58
N GLU A 117 -7.33 -5.42 2.75
CA GLU A 117 -8.43 -5.46 1.81
C GLU A 117 -9.69 -4.82 2.40
N VAL A 118 -10.46 -4.19 1.52
CA VAL A 118 -11.65 -3.43 1.89
C VAL A 118 -12.85 -3.90 1.07
N TYR A 119 -13.98 -4.00 1.74
CA TYR A 119 -15.27 -4.25 1.12
C TYR A 119 -16.21 -3.09 1.40
N VAL A 120 -16.93 -2.63 0.41
CA VAL A 120 -18.03 -1.65 0.55
C VAL A 120 -19.31 -2.32 0.11
N ASN A 121 -20.28 -2.44 1.01
CA ASN A 121 -21.54 -3.13 0.77
C ASN A 121 -21.33 -4.55 0.17
N GLU A 122 -20.46 -5.33 0.81
CA GLU A 122 -20.03 -6.69 0.43
C GLU A 122 -19.25 -6.77 -0.91
N LYS A 123 -19.04 -5.66 -1.61
CA LYS A 123 -18.24 -5.63 -2.82
C LYS A 123 -16.79 -5.28 -2.50
N LYS A 124 -15.87 -6.17 -2.84
CA LYS A 124 -14.42 -5.92 -2.69
C LYS A 124 -13.96 -4.76 -3.55
N ILE A 125 -13.17 -3.87 -2.97
CA ILE A 125 -12.44 -2.83 -3.71
C ILE A 125 -11.26 -3.47 -4.46
N ASP A 126 -11.02 -3.03 -5.68
CA ASP A 126 -10.03 -3.66 -6.58
C ASP A 126 -8.59 -3.54 -6.12
N PHE A 127 -8.27 -2.58 -5.26
CA PHE A 127 -6.91 -2.29 -4.80
C PHE A 127 -6.73 -2.71 -3.35
N LEU A 128 -5.54 -3.27 -3.07
CA LEU A 128 -5.11 -3.60 -1.71
C LEU A 128 -4.18 -2.52 -1.18
N ALA A 129 -4.42 -2.05 0.05
CA ALA A 129 -3.52 -1.09 0.67
C ALA A 129 -2.26 -1.78 1.18
N LEU A 130 -1.10 -1.22 0.85
CA LEU A 130 0.19 -1.65 1.40
C LEU A 130 0.55 -0.88 2.67
N ASN A 131 0.22 0.41 2.73
CA ASN A 131 0.44 1.25 3.91
C ASN A 131 -0.82 1.36 4.77
N GLU A 132 -1.83 2.08 4.27
CA GLU A 132 -2.99 2.43 5.09
C GLU A 132 -4.29 2.55 4.30
N VAL A 133 -5.38 2.37 5.03
CA VAL A 133 -6.74 2.75 4.62
C VAL A 133 -7.22 3.87 5.53
N PHE A 134 -7.76 4.93 4.97
CA PHE A 134 -8.28 6.07 5.70
C PHE A 134 -9.75 6.33 5.34
N ILE A 135 -10.58 6.56 6.35
CA ILE A 135 -11.99 6.91 6.17
C ILE A 135 -12.29 8.19 6.93
N ALA A 136 -12.79 9.21 6.21
CA ALA A 136 -13.11 10.50 6.79
C ALA A 136 -14.19 11.24 5.99
N ASN A 137 -14.58 12.43 6.49
CA ASN A 137 -15.35 13.40 5.71
C ASN A 137 -14.58 13.79 4.44
N GLU A 138 -15.26 14.01 3.33
CA GLU A 138 -14.65 14.49 2.08
C GLU A 138 -13.88 15.83 2.25
N LYS A 139 -14.30 16.64 3.22
CA LYS A 139 -13.67 17.93 3.52
C LYS A 139 -12.91 17.85 4.84
N ALA A 140 -11.61 18.03 4.79
CA ALA A 140 -10.69 17.88 5.94
C ALA A 140 -11.03 18.75 7.16
N TYR A 141 -11.74 19.87 6.97
CA TYR A 141 -12.16 20.78 8.03
C TYR A 141 -13.52 20.42 8.66
N LEU A 142 -14.22 19.41 8.14
CA LEU A 142 -15.48 18.94 8.68
C LEU A 142 -15.28 17.65 9.48
N ILE A 143 -16.01 17.54 10.56
CA ILE A 143 -15.96 16.38 11.44
C ILE A 143 -16.56 15.15 10.73
N SER A 144 -15.89 14.03 10.81
CA SER A 144 -16.38 12.72 10.40
C SER A 144 -17.33 12.18 11.46
N LYS A 145 -18.43 11.57 11.03
CA LYS A 145 -19.41 10.88 11.89
C LYS A 145 -19.59 9.48 11.37
N TYR A 146 -19.40 8.50 12.20
CA TYR A 146 -19.51 7.09 11.81
C TYR A 146 -19.88 6.22 13.00
N LYS A 147 -20.41 5.04 12.70
CA LYS A 147 -20.51 3.93 13.62
C LYS A 147 -19.32 2.99 13.36
N ILE A 148 -18.70 2.51 14.41
CA ILE A 148 -17.63 1.53 14.37
C ILE A 148 -18.07 0.27 15.11
N LYS A 149 -17.81 -0.91 14.49
CA LYS A 149 -18.09 -2.23 15.06
C LYS A 149 -16.86 -3.09 15.01
N TYR A 150 -16.47 -3.59 16.15
CA TYR A 150 -15.39 -4.57 16.24
C TYR A 150 -15.66 -5.55 17.39
N LYS A 151 -15.67 -6.84 17.10
CA LYS A 151 -16.06 -7.89 18.05
C LYS A 151 -17.45 -7.57 18.66
N SER A 152 -17.56 -7.55 19.96
CA SER A 152 -18.80 -7.25 20.68
C SER A 152 -19.02 -5.75 20.93
N VAL A 153 -18.13 -4.88 20.45
CA VAL A 153 -18.23 -3.43 20.66
C VAL A 153 -18.82 -2.76 19.43
N GLU A 154 -19.86 -1.99 19.64
CA GLU A 154 -20.44 -1.09 18.65
C GLU A 154 -20.61 0.29 19.30
N GLU A 155 -20.17 1.35 18.63
CA GLU A 155 -20.32 2.71 19.13
C GLU A 155 -20.32 3.74 18.00
N GLU A 156 -20.96 4.89 18.24
CA GLU A 156 -20.94 6.03 17.33
C GLU A 156 -19.85 7.01 17.76
N GLN A 157 -19.03 7.42 16.79
CA GLN A 157 -17.91 8.31 17.04
C GLN A 157 -17.95 9.55 16.14
N ARG A 158 -17.22 10.57 16.59
CA ARG A 158 -16.91 11.79 15.84
C ARG A 158 -15.42 12.06 15.94
N SER A 159 -14.78 12.33 14.80
CA SER A 159 -13.33 12.54 14.74
C SER A 159 -12.92 13.20 13.44
N SER A 160 -11.63 13.39 13.19
CA SER A 160 -11.10 13.75 11.87
C SER A 160 -10.93 12.53 10.95
N GLY A 161 -11.40 11.37 11.36
CA GLY A 161 -11.39 10.12 10.60
C GLY A 161 -10.71 8.98 11.33
N VAL A 162 -10.70 7.82 10.67
CA VAL A 162 -10.11 6.57 11.17
C VAL A 162 -9.08 6.07 10.18
N ILE A 163 -7.89 5.73 10.67
CA ILE A 163 -6.79 5.20 9.88
C ILE A 163 -6.48 3.77 10.29
N PHE A 164 -6.32 2.89 9.31
CA PHE A 164 -5.95 1.49 9.46
C PHE A 164 -4.61 1.29 8.77
N ALA A 165 -3.64 0.72 9.43
CA ALA A 165 -2.31 0.51 8.85
C ALA A 165 -1.85 -0.93 8.95
N THR A 166 -1.07 -1.34 7.95
CA THR A 166 -0.19 -2.51 8.00
C THR A 166 1.06 -2.19 8.81
N GLY A 167 1.91 -3.19 9.05
CA GLY A 167 3.23 -2.93 9.63
C GLY A 167 4.08 -2.01 8.77
N THR A 168 3.99 -2.13 7.44
CA THR A 168 4.67 -1.24 6.48
C THR A 168 4.21 0.22 6.64
N GLY A 169 2.92 0.47 6.67
CA GLY A 169 2.34 1.81 6.85
C GLY A 169 2.44 2.34 8.27
N SER A 170 2.78 1.49 9.24
CA SER A 170 2.81 1.87 10.66
C SER A 170 3.85 2.94 10.99
N THR A 171 4.89 3.09 10.19
CA THR A 171 5.93 4.12 10.34
C THR A 171 5.63 5.41 9.58
N ALA A 172 4.63 5.37 8.68
CA ALA A 172 4.21 6.49 7.84
C ALA A 172 3.11 7.36 8.51
N TRP A 173 2.03 7.63 7.80
CA TRP A 173 0.94 8.49 8.29
C TRP A 173 0.29 7.98 9.59
N PHE A 174 0.19 6.67 9.77
CA PHE A 174 -0.35 6.08 10.99
C PHE A 174 0.43 6.55 12.24
N LYS A 175 1.76 6.58 12.19
CA LYS A 175 2.61 7.11 13.27
C LYS A 175 2.33 8.59 13.53
N SER A 176 2.22 9.39 12.47
CA SER A 176 1.90 10.82 12.58
C SER A 176 0.51 11.08 13.16
N ALA A 177 -0.42 10.13 13.01
CA ALA A 177 -1.76 10.16 13.60
C ALA A 177 -1.80 9.68 15.06
N GLY A 178 -0.65 9.42 15.67
CA GLY A 178 -0.54 8.94 17.05
C GLY A 178 -0.56 7.42 17.21
N GLY A 179 -0.51 6.69 16.09
CA GLY A 179 -0.42 5.24 16.10
C GLY A 179 0.96 4.72 16.50
N GLU A 180 1.01 3.56 17.12
CA GLU A 180 2.24 2.90 17.53
C GLU A 180 2.77 2.00 16.40
N SER A 181 4.02 2.22 15.96
CA SER A 181 4.66 1.44 14.90
C SER A 181 4.85 -0.03 15.29
N PHE A 182 4.86 -0.92 14.28
CA PHE A 182 5.07 -2.36 14.45
C PHE A 182 5.74 -2.97 13.22
N GLY A 183 6.16 -4.24 13.30
CA GLY A 183 6.92 -4.91 12.25
C GLY A 183 6.16 -5.05 10.93
N SER A 184 6.84 -4.87 9.79
CA SER A 184 6.25 -4.94 8.46
C SER A 184 5.72 -6.33 8.06
N GLN A 185 6.20 -7.38 8.71
CA GLN A 185 5.81 -8.77 8.45
C GLN A 185 4.78 -9.31 9.46
N GLU A 186 4.30 -8.47 10.36
CA GLU A 186 3.30 -8.85 11.36
C GLU A 186 1.93 -9.07 10.71
N LYS A 187 1.33 -10.23 10.96
CA LYS A 187 0.06 -10.65 10.38
C LYS A 187 -1.16 -10.06 11.10
N PHE A 188 -1.16 -8.76 11.28
CA PHE A 188 -2.30 -8.00 11.77
C PHE A 188 -2.25 -6.57 11.24
N ILE A 189 -3.34 -5.86 11.36
CA ILE A 189 -3.43 -4.43 11.11
C ILE A 189 -3.79 -3.71 12.39
N LYS A 190 -3.35 -2.47 12.54
CA LYS A 190 -3.77 -1.60 13.63
C LYS A 190 -4.68 -0.49 13.12
N MET A 191 -5.60 -0.08 13.96
CA MET A 191 -6.49 1.06 13.74
C MET A 191 -6.23 2.12 14.79
N THR A 192 -6.29 3.40 14.40
CA THR A 192 -6.35 4.53 15.32
C THR A 192 -7.36 5.57 14.84
N VAL A 193 -8.02 6.22 15.79
CA VAL A 193 -8.96 7.32 15.53
C VAL A 193 -8.20 8.63 15.59
N ARG A 194 -8.27 9.41 14.50
CA ARG A 194 -7.63 10.73 14.46
C ARG A 194 -8.48 11.79 15.16
N GLU A 195 -7.86 12.56 16.07
CA GLU A 195 -8.44 13.75 16.69
C GLU A 195 -9.88 13.51 17.16
N PRO A 196 -10.11 12.55 18.07
CA PRO A 196 -11.45 12.18 18.50
C PRO A 196 -12.15 13.32 19.24
N TYR A 197 -13.40 13.57 18.89
CA TYR A 197 -14.23 14.53 19.60
C TYR A 197 -15.00 13.85 20.73
N LEU A 198 -14.44 13.89 21.94
CA LEU A 198 -15.00 13.18 23.09
C LEU A 198 -16.24 13.88 23.70
N GLY A 199 -16.41 15.18 23.47
CA GLY A 199 -17.48 15.96 24.08
C GLY A 199 -17.46 15.94 25.63
N LYS A 200 -18.55 16.33 26.26
CA LYS A 200 -18.66 16.33 27.74
C LYS A 200 -18.98 14.94 28.32
N LEU A 201 -19.52 14.03 27.54
CA LEU A 201 -20.05 12.73 27.98
C LEU A 201 -19.42 11.53 27.33
N GLY A 202 -18.48 11.72 26.37
CA GLY A 202 -17.96 10.65 25.55
C GLY A 202 -16.71 9.98 26.12
N LYS A 203 -16.82 8.68 26.38
CA LYS A 203 -15.66 7.78 26.50
C LYS A 203 -15.81 6.74 25.40
N PHE A 204 -14.97 6.83 24.34
CA PHE A 204 -14.93 5.81 23.32
C PHE A 204 -14.03 4.65 23.76
N ARG A 205 -14.45 3.43 23.46
CA ARG A 205 -13.70 2.20 23.73
C ARG A 205 -12.79 1.82 22.56
N LEU A 206 -13.23 2.13 21.31
CA LEU A 206 -12.53 1.78 20.08
C LEU A 206 -11.73 2.97 19.54
N MET A 207 -10.81 3.49 20.35
CA MET A 207 -9.87 4.54 19.94
C MET A 207 -8.70 3.96 19.14
N ASN A 208 -8.29 2.77 19.53
CA ASN A 208 -7.26 1.95 18.89
C ASN A 208 -7.74 0.49 18.87
N ALA A 209 -7.37 -0.24 17.84
CA ALA A 209 -7.64 -1.66 17.77
C ALA A 209 -6.51 -2.40 17.04
N LYS A 210 -6.26 -3.64 17.43
CA LYS A 210 -5.47 -4.63 16.69
C LYS A 210 -6.44 -5.62 16.07
N ILE A 211 -6.41 -5.74 14.75
CA ILE A 211 -7.25 -6.63 13.95
C ILE A 211 -6.34 -7.74 13.41
N ASN A 212 -6.51 -8.96 13.93
CA ASN A 212 -5.69 -10.10 13.56
C ASN A 212 -6.17 -10.74 12.25
N GLU A 213 -5.36 -11.62 11.69
CA GLU A 213 -5.75 -12.47 10.56
C GLU A 213 -7.07 -13.20 10.88
N GLY A 214 -8.00 -13.19 9.92
CA GLY A 214 -9.34 -13.77 10.09
C GLY A 214 -10.37 -12.88 10.81
N GLU A 215 -9.95 -11.75 11.38
CA GLU A 215 -10.85 -10.77 11.99
C GLU A 215 -11.18 -9.64 11.00
N GLU A 216 -12.37 -9.04 11.17
CA GLU A 216 -12.77 -7.85 10.42
C GLU A 216 -13.31 -6.77 11.35
N ILE A 217 -13.16 -5.52 10.93
CA ILE A 217 -13.75 -4.35 11.58
C ILE A 217 -14.65 -3.63 10.59
N GLU A 218 -15.78 -3.14 11.04
CA GLU A 218 -16.76 -2.45 10.21
C GLU A 218 -16.88 -0.98 10.57
N ILE A 219 -16.86 -0.12 9.56
CA ILE A 219 -17.16 1.31 9.66
C ILE A 219 -18.42 1.61 8.85
N ILE A 220 -19.37 2.33 9.45
CA ILE A 220 -20.59 2.78 8.78
C ILE A 220 -20.63 4.31 8.87
N PRO A 221 -20.29 5.03 7.80
CA PRO A 221 -20.40 6.48 7.74
C PRO A 221 -21.83 6.95 8.02
N LYS A 222 -21.97 7.99 8.82
CA LYS A 222 -23.25 8.68 9.11
C LYS A 222 -23.41 9.96 8.30
N ILE A 223 -22.52 10.21 7.39
CA ILE A 223 -22.48 11.31 6.42
C ILE A 223 -21.73 10.82 5.20
N ASN A 224 -21.87 11.51 4.06
CA ASN A 224 -21.02 11.27 2.90
C ASN A 224 -19.55 11.41 3.28
N SER A 225 -18.76 10.46 2.89
CA SER A 225 -17.39 10.31 3.32
C SER A 225 -16.49 9.86 2.16
N VAL A 226 -15.19 9.86 2.38
CA VAL A 226 -14.19 9.31 1.47
C VAL A 226 -13.45 8.15 2.14
N LEU A 227 -13.17 7.13 1.36
CA LEU A 227 -12.22 6.07 1.68
C LEU A 227 -11.02 6.26 0.79
N ALA A 228 -9.84 6.41 1.39
CA ALA A 228 -8.57 6.49 0.70
C ALA A 228 -7.74 5.24 0.95
N ILE A 229 -7.07 4.75 -0.11
CA ILE A 229 -6.12 3.63 -0.07
C ILE A 229 -4.74 4.18 -0.42
N ASP A 230 -3.79 4.05 0.50
CA ASP A 230 -2.39 4.45 0.37
C ASP A 230 -2.21 5.91 -0.10
N SER A 231 -3.17 6.78 0.21
CA SER A 231 -3.19 8.18 -0.26
C SER A 231 -3.10 8.34 -1.79
N ILE A 232 -3.41 7.27 -2.56
CA ILE A 232 -3.34 7.21 -4.02
C ILE A 232 -4.70 7.02 -4.68
N ARG A 233 -5.57 6.19 -4.05
CA ARG A 233 -6.89 5.84 -4.57
C ARG A 233 -7.96 6.34 -3.63
N GLU A 234 -9.04 6.82 -4.20
CA GLU A 234 -10.20 7.30 -3.45
C GLU A 234 -11.47 6.62 -3.93
N THR A 235 -12.36 6.35 -2.99
CA THR A 235 -13.72 5.86 -3.22
C THR A 235 -14.68 6.70 -2.40
N LYS A 236 -15.70 7.25 -3.03
CA LYS A 236 -16.77 7.97 -2.32
C LYS A 236 -17.66 6.98 -1.59
N LEU A 237 -17.95 7.29 -0.35
CA LEU A 237 -18.87 6.56 0.51
C LEU A 237 -20.12 7.38 0.76
N LYS A 238 -21.28 6.76 0.65
CA LYS A 238 -22.56 7.36 1.04
C LYS A 238 -22.83 7.11 2.52
N GLU A 239 -23.67 7.94 3.10
CA GLU A 239 -24.21 7.66 4.43
C GLU A 239 -24.86 6.27 4.45
N GLY A 240 -24.50 5.48 5.45
CA GLY A 240 -25.02 4.12 5.66
C GLY A 240 -24.28 3.01 4.93
N ASP A 241 -23.32 3.33 4.06
CA ASP A 241 -22.47 2.29 3.42
C ASP A 241 -21.74 1.48 4.51
N ARG A 242 -21.63 0.17 4.28
CA ARG A 242 -20.97 -0.74 5.21
C ARG A 242 -19.55 -1.02 4.69
N VAL A 243 -18.57 -0.51 5.41
CA VAL A 243 -17.15 -0.68 5.03
C VAL A 243 -16.52 -1.70 5.97
N LYS A 244 -16.18 -2.88 5.43
CA LYS A 244 -15.45 -3.92 6.15
C LYS A 244 -13.98 -3.87 5.78
N ILE A 245 -13.12 -3.97 6.78
CA ILE A 245 -11.67 -3.84 6.65
C ILE A 245 -11.04 -5.03 7.35
N LYS A 246 -10.15 -5.71 6.67
CA LYS A 246 -9.38 -6.84 7.21
C LYS A 246 -8.03 -6.98 6.55
N ILE A 247 -7.16 -7.81 7.13
CA ILE A 247 -5.92 -8.22 6.49
C ILE A 247 -6.22 -9.07 5.25
N SER A 248 -5.47 -8.89 4.19
CA SER A 248 -5.66 -9.63 2.94
C SER A 248 -4.87 -10.94 2.95
N ASP A 249 -5.46 -12.00 2.39
CA ASP A 249 -4.75 -13.27 2.14
C ASP A 249 -3.70 -13.16 1.01
N ASN A 250 -3.51 -11.96 0.46
CA ASN A 250 -2.68 -11.71 -0.71
C ASN A 250 -1.56 -10.70 -0.41
N PRO A 251 -0.55 -11.06 0.39
CA PRO A 251 0.57 -10.18 0.71
C PRO A 251 1.38 -9.82 -0.54
N LEU A 252 2.01 -8.64 -0.54
CA LEU A 252 2.98 -8.29 -1.56
C LEU A 252 4.27 -9.11 -1.34
N LYS A 253 4.79 -9.72 -2.41
CA LYS A 253 6.12 -10.34 -2.41
C LYS A 253 7.14 -9.27 -2.80
N ARG A 254 8.02 -8.89 -1.88
CA ARG A 254 9.11 -7.94 -2.14
C ARG A 254 10.41 -8.71 -2.30
N ILE A 255 11.16 -8.46 -3.38
CA ILE A 255 12.50 -9.03 -3.61
C ILE A 255 13.48 -8.32 -2.67
N VAL A 256 14.31 -9.12 -1.98
CA VAL A 256 15.32 -8.68 -1.02
C VAL A 256 16.69 -9.19 -1.38
#